data_9d3cfa23c0896a2dfbb8cdb04d08a589
#
_entry.id   9d3cfa23c0896a2dfbb8cdb04d08a589
#
_cell.length_a   1.000
_cell.length_b   1.000
_cell.length_c   1.000
_cell.angle_alpha   90.00
_cell.angle_beta   90.00
_cell.angle_gamma   90.00
#
_symmetry.space_group_name_H-M   'P 1'
#
loop_
_entity.id
_entity.type
_entity.pdbx_description
1 polymer ?
#
loop_
_entity_poly.entity_id
_entity_poly.type
_entity_poly.pdbx_seq_one_letter_code
_entity_poly.pdbx_strand_id
1 'polypeptide(L)'
;MKKNFFKTAIVGLASIALLAGCGGQSSSGNNSTSEKSGEKQVLEFYHGYHHSESEWPVAKVMRDLYDKFAKEHANGNVEFKPIPVNGDLKDIMKNKVASGEFPDVIDLAGNAVSLAAIEQQLVLDLKPFIDENNLQKNVGLNYEQNQKDGKIYTVHEQLFTMGLWYNKEIFAKAGAKTPDQWKTWSDFTEAMAAVRKVDGVYAYGTGEPSIRLFNTLLGMSEAGRKLLSGPLTKEAIESKEFSEALRMVMTELQVNGSKNAGGDANAYSKDFAEGKSAVFFNGVWASGEMAKNPNLQPGIYPGGVAISSSGGGITISSKMSEEKQKLALEFLKYMTSDEVQKIIFEKVGANPSDANINVKEIAEKSTDATTKLLGQAISQVKEAKSIVPTISDVWGGDVHTAIINALTESAAENVNIEQKVKATQDILKSLIN
;
A
#
# COMPACT_ATOMS: atom_id res chain seq x y z
N MET A 1 38.20 -32.81 -25.33
CA MET A 1 38.08 -34.29 -25.47
C MET A 1 36.73 -34.73 -24.93
N LYS A 2 36.07 -35.51 -25.76
CA LYS A 2 34.88 -36.35 -25.56
C LYS A 2 33.53 -35.68 -25.31
N LYS A 3 32.80 -35.56 -26.44
CA LYS A 3 31.37 -35.59 -26.66
C LYS A 3 30.77 -36.89 -26.06
N ASN A 4 29.53 -36.81 -25.57
CA ASN A 4 28.58 -37.89 -25.78
C ASN A 4 27.17 -37.33 -25.92
N PHE A 5 26.64 -37.53 -27.10
CA PHE A 5 25.24 -37.51 -27.53
C PHE A 5 24.50 -38.68 -26.91
N PHE A 6 23.25 -38.49 -26.50
CA PHE A 6 22.25 -39.56 -26.64
C PHE A 6 20.92 -38.98 -27.15
N LYS A 7 20.43 -39.68 -28.16
CA LYS A 7 19.26 -39.40 -29.03
C LYS A 7 17.97 -39.96 -28.41
N THR A 8 16.91 -39.26 -28.59
CA THR A 8 15.57 -39.61 -29.13
C THR A 8 14.93 -40.96 -28.75
N ALA A 9 13.70 -40.91 -28.28
CA ALA A 9 12.62 -41.78 -28.77
C ALA A 9 11.24 -41.11 -28.57
N ILE A 10 10.61 -40.81 -29.67
CA ILE A 10 9.20 -40.49 -29.88
C ILE A 10 8.44 -41.82 -29.93
N VAL A 11 7.35 -41.97 -29.19
CA VAL A 11 6.28 -42.91 -29.55
C VAL A 11 4.94 -42.24 -29.26
N GLY A 12 4.25 -41.91 -30.33
CA GLY A 12 2.83 -41.58 -30.35
C GLY A 12 1.99 -42.84 -30.59
N LEU A 13 0.71 -42.74 -30.24
CA LEU A 13 -0.46 -43.46 -30.77
C LEU A 13 -1.65 -42.96 -29.95
N ALA A 14 -2.54 -42.18 -30.40
CA ALA A 14 -3.56 -42.29 -31.45
C ALA A 14 -4.74 -43.21 -31.06
N SER A 15 -5.89 -42.56 -30.90
CA SER A 15 -7.26 -42.93 -31.33
C SER A 15 -7.96 -44.04 -30.51
N ILE A 16 -9.21 -43.95 -30.16
CA ILE A 16 -10.39 -44.03 -31.04
C ILE A 16 -11.67 -43.72 -30.22
N ALA A 17 -12.54 -42.96 -30.81
CA ALA A 17 -13.92 -42.76 -30.41
C ALA A 17 -14.78 -44.00 -30.78
N LEU A 18 -15.80 -44.29 -30.01
CA LEU A 18 -16.94 -45.07 -30.45
C LEU A 18 -18.25 -44.50 -29.87
N LEU A 19 -19.04 -43.99 -30.80
CA LEU A 19 -20.47 -43.74 -30.71
C LEU A 19 -21.22 -45.06 -30.95
N ALA A 20 -22.32 -45.24 -30.26
CA ALA A 20 -23.60 -45.84 -30.69
C ALA A 20 -24.37 -46.29 -29.41
N GLY A 21 -25.60 -46.17 -29.25
CA GLY A 21 -26.72 -45.83 -30.11
C GLY A 21 -28.02 -46.10 -29.35
N CYS A 22 -29.06 -45.55 -29.85
CA CYS A 22 -30.46 -45.48 -29.41
C CYS A 22 -31.11 -46.76 -28.89
N GLY A 23 -32.16 -46.55 -28.03
CA GLY A 23 -33.25 -47.50 -27.86
C GLY A 23 -34.21 -47.06 -26.75
N GLY A 24 -35.36 -46.48 -27.13
CA GLY A 24 -36.38 -46.02 -26.19
C GLY A 24 -37.26 -47.12 -25.65
N GLN A 25 -37.92 -46.86 -24.53
CA GLN A 25 -39.35 -47.12 -24.37
C GLN A 25 -39.87 -46.53 -23.05
N SER A 26 -41.00 -45.91 -23.13
CA SER A 26 -41.79 -45.27 -22.11
C SER A 26 -42.28 -46.22 -21.00
N SER A 27 -42.26 -45.77 -19.77
CA SER A 27 -43.37 -46.03 -18.84
C SER A 27 -43.41 -45.02 -17.71
N SER A 28 -44.60 -44.57 -17.50
CA SER A 28 -45.13 -43.55 -16.60
C SER A 28 -44.72 -43.60 -15.14
N GLY A 29 -44.54 -42.39 -14.57
CA GLY A 29 -45.10 -42.02 -13.27
C GLY A 29 -44.22 -42.24 -12.05
N ASN A 30 -43.52 -41.21 -11.65
CA ASN A 30 -43.61 -40.71 -10.28
C ASN A 30 -42.96 -39.32 -10.20
N ASN A 31 -43.75 -38.29 -9.88
CA ASN A 31 -43.28 -37.00 -9.47
C ASN A 31 -42.56 -37.16 -8.12
N SER A 32 -41.27 -37.34 -8.14
CA SER A 32 -40.40 -36.96 -7.05
C SER A 32 -39.58 -35.76 -7.58
N THR A 33 -39.98 -34.59 -7.17
CA THR A 33 -39.15 -33.39 -7.19
C THR A 33 -37.86 -33.72 -6.43
N SER A 34 -36.85 -34.24 -7.16
CA SER A 34 -35.48 -34.16 -6.69
C SER A 34 -35.11 -32.71 -6.77
N GLU A 35 -35.13 -32.01 -5.64
CA GLU A 35 -34.34 -30.82 -5.45
C GLU A 35 -32.91 -31.20 -5.88
N LYS A 36 -32.50 -30.76 -7.07
CA LYS A 36 -31.08 -30.63 -7.37
C LYS A 36 -30.55 -29.70 -6.28
N SER A 37 -29.82 -30.21 -5.30
CA SER A 37 -28.96 -29.43 -4.47
C SER A 37 -27.99 -28.73 -5.43
N GLY A 38 -28.30 -27.48 -5.77
CA GLY A 38 -27.47 -26.69 -6.62
C GLY A 38 -26.10 -26.65 -5.99
N GLU A 39 -25.07 -26.92 -6.76
CA GLU A 39 -23.68 -26.78 -6.36
C GLU A 39 -23.51 -25.34 -5.86
N LYS A 40 -23.05 -25.18 -4.61
CA LYS A 40 -22.92 -23.89 -3.94
C LYS A 40 -21.93 -23.04 -4.72
N GLN A 41 -22.30 -21.81 -5.07
CA GLN A 41 -21.36 -20.89 -5.73
C GLN A 41 -20.22 -20.56 -4.77
N VAL A 42 -19.00 -20.41 -5.27
CA VAL A 42 -17.82 -20.00 -4.48
C VAL A 42 -17.43 -18.59 -4.88
N LEU A 43 -17.31 -17.69 -3.88
CA LEU A 43 -16.72 -16.36 -4.01
C LEU A 43 -15.28 -16.42 -3.50
N GLU A 44 -14.33 -16.26 -4.39
CA GLU A 44 -12.90 -16.29 -4.07
C GLU A 44 -12.38 -14.90 -3.71
N PHE A 45 -11.74 -14.80 -2.54
CA PHE A 45 -11.08 -13.58 -2.07
C PHE A 45 -9.57 -13.77 -1.99
N TYR A 46 -8.82 -13.13 -2.87
CA TYR A 46 -7.37 -13.19 -2.94
C TYR A 46 -6.72 -12.11 -2.08
N HIS A 47 -5.80 -12.48 -1.18
CA HIS A 47 -5.13 -11.57 -0.26
C HIS A 47 -3.66 -11.95 0.00
N GLY A 48 -2.84 -10.97 0.44
CA GLY A 48 -1.39 -11.15 0.64
C GLY A 48 -0.97 -11.74 2.00
N TYR A 49 -1.88 -12.00 2.91
CA TYR A 49 -1.56 -12.47 4.27
C TYR A 49 -1.32 -13.99 4.31
N HIS A 50 -0.28 -14.47 3.62
CA HIS A 50 0.07 -15.89 3.49
C HIS A 50 1.08 -16.39 4.54
N HIS A 51 1.83 -15.49 5.18
CA HIS A 51 2.84 -15.84 6.18
C HIS A 51 2.26 -16.58 7.39
N SER A 52 3.07 -17.45 8.00
CA SER A 52 2.73 -18.07 9.28
C SER A 52 2.71 -17.01 10.40
N GLU A 53 2.07 -17.35 11.53
CA GLU A 53 2.02 -16.48 12.71
C GLU A 53 3.41 -16.15 13.26
N SER A 54 4.33 -17.12 13.20
CA SER A 54 5.72 -16.94 13.66
C SER A 54 6.54 -16.01 12.78
N GLU A 55 6.22 -15.95 11.48
CA GLU A 55 6.91 -15.06 10.53
C GLU A 55 6.30 -13.66 10.55
N TRP A 56 4.99 -13.58 10.58
CA TRP A 56 4.27 -12.32 10.60
C TRP A 56 2.94 -12.43 11.37
N PRO A 57 2.94 -12.11 12.68
CA PRO A 57 1.75 -12.24 13.53
C PRO A 57 0.50 -11.53 13.00
N VAL A 58 0.70 -10.38 12.33
CA VAL A 58 -0.38 -9.60 11.71
C VAL A 58 -1.14 -10.40 10.65
N ALA A 59 -0.43 -11.24 9.88
CA ALA A 59 -1.07 -12.06 8.85
C ALA A 59 -2.10 -13.02 9.45
N LYS A 60 -1.83 -13.55 10.65
CA LYS A 60 -2.81 -14.37 11.36
C LYS A 60 -4.04 -13.57 11.77
N VAL A 61 -3.86 -12.39 12.32
CA VAL A 61 -4.99 -11.53 12.75
C VAL A 61 -5.93 -11.24 11.57
N MET A 62 -5.36 -10.90 10.41
CA MET A 62 -6.15 -10.62 9.21
C MET A 62 -6.87 -11.86 8.71
N ARG A 63 -6.20 -13.03 8.66
CA ARG A 63 -6.89 -14.30 8.30
C ARG A 63 -8.00 -14.66 9.26
N ASP A 64 -7.80 -14.48 10.57
CA ASP A 64 -8.83 -14.75 11.57
C ASP A 64 -10.10 -13.89 11.33
N LEU A 65 -9.94 -12.64 10.87
CA LEU A 65 -11.06 -11.79 10.46
C LEU A 65 -11.78 -12.34 9.21
N TYR A 66 -11.03 -12.77 8.20
CA TYR A 66 -11.59 -13.35 6.98
C TYR A 66 -12.31 -14.68 7.25
N ASP A 67 -11.71 -15.54 8.07
CA ASP A 67 -12.30 -16.83 8.48
C ASP A 67 -13.54 -16.64 9.33
N LYS A 68 -13.57 -15.61 10.20
CA LYS A 68 -14.77 -15.23 10.97
C LYS A 68 -15.90 -14.87 10.02
N PHE A 69 -15.66 -13.99 9.03
CA PHE A 69 -16.66 -13.64 8.04
C PHE A 69 -17.16 -14.86 7.26
N ALA A 70 -16.25 -15.70 6.76
CA ALA A 70 -16.56 -16.93 6.05
C ALA A 70 -17.46 -17.86 6.88
N LYS A 71 -17.15 -18.03 8.17
CA LYS A 71 -17.92 -18.88 9.10
C LYS A 71 -19.30 -18.32 9.38
N GLU A 72 -19.43 -17.02 9.56
CA GLU A 72 -20.74 -16.35 9.81
C GLU A 72 -21.68 -16.48 8.60
N HIS A 73 -21.12 -16.56 7.38
CA HIS A 73 -21.87 -16.69 6.13
C HIS A 73 -21.91 -18.14 5.59
N ALA A 74 -21.45 -19.12 6.36
CA ALA A 74 -21.33 -20.51 5.92
C ALA A 74 -22.67 -21.17 5.49
N ASN A 75 -23.79 -20.70 6.00
CA ASN A 75 -25.14 -21.24 5.68
C ASN A 75 -25.80 -20.55 4.46
N GLY A 76 -25.15 -19.57 3.84
CA GLY A 76 -25.65 -18.90 2.66
C GLY A 76 -25.54 -19.74 1.37
N ASN A 77 -26.12 -19.27 0.28
CA ASN A 77 -26.06 -19.90 -1.05
C ASN A 77 -24.69 -19.77 -1.72
N VAL A 78 -23.85 -18.85 -1.25
CA VAL A 78 -22.51 -18.60 -1.74
C VAL A 78 -21.52 -18.91 -0.60
N GLU A 79 -20.48 -19.68 -0.90
CA GLU A 79 -19.35 -19.90 -0.01
C GLU A 79 -18.34 -18.77 -0.18
N PHE A 80 -17.98 -18.09 0.91
CA PHE A 80 -16.86 -17.14 0.92
C PHE A 80 -15.56 -17.88 1.21
N LYS A 81 -14.59 -17.79 0.26
CA LYS A 81 -13.34 -18.53 0.32
C LYS A 81 -12.14 -17.59 0.30
N PRO A 82 -11.52 -17.26 1.45
CA PRO A 82 -10.25 -16.56 1.50
C PRO A 82 -9.12 -17.39 0.87
N ILE A 83 -8.30 -16.78 0.01
CA ILE A 83 -7.18 -17.42 -0.68
C ILE A 83 -5.91 -16.63 -0.40
N PRO A 84 -5.05 -17.09 0.51
CA PRO A 84 -3.76 -16.47 0.76
C PRO A 84 -2.81 -16.71 -0.42
N VAL A 85 -2.20 -15.65 -0.92
CA VAL A 85 -1.31 -15.67 -2.09
C VAL A 85 0.12 -15.42 -1.64
N ASN A 86 1.00 -16.36 -1.97
CA ASN A 86 2.44 -16.15 -1.86
C ASN A 86 2.95 -15.64 -3.22
N GLY A 87 2.94 -14.35 -3.41
CA GLY A 87 3.30 -13.70 -4.66
C GLY A 87 2.67 -12.32 -4.79
N ASP A 88 2.91 -11.67 -5.91
CA ASP A 88 2.35 -10.35 -6.17
C ASP A 88 0.90 -10.46 -6.68
N LEU A 89 -0.03 -9.95 -5.87
CA LEU A 89 -1.46 -9.86 -6.23
C LEU A 89 -1.71 -9.04 -7.50
N LYS A 90 -0.83 -8.08 -7.79
CA LYS A 90 -0.84 -7.31 -9.02
C LYS A 90 -0.66 -8.19 -10.26
N ASP A 91 0.17 -9.24 -10.17
CA ASP A 91 0.36 -10.17 -11.28
C ASP A 91 -0.90 -11.01 -11.54
N ILE A 92 -1.60 -11.44 -10.48
CA ILE A 92 -2.90 -12.13 -10.61
C ILE A 92 -3.91 -11.23 -11.32
N MET A 93 -4.06 -9.99 -10.87
CA MET A 93 -4.94 -9.01 -11.48
C MET A 93 -4.56 -8.79 -12.95
N LYS A 94 -3.30 -8.56 -13.26
CA LYS A 94 -2.79 -8.29 -14.61
C LYS A 94 -3.06 -9.44 -15.56
N ASN A 95 -2.82 -10.68 -15.14
CA ASN A 95 -3.05 -11.87 -15.94
C ASN A 95 -4.55 -12.08 -16.24
N LYS A 96 -5.42 -11.89 -15.26
CA LYS A 96 -6.87 -11.97 -15.41
C LYS A 96 -7.39 -10.89 -16.36
N VAL A 97 -6.97 -9.64 -16.18
CA VAL A 97 -7.36 -8.51 -17.04
C VAL A 97 -6.94 -8.72 -18.47
N ALA A 98 -5.77 -9.32 -18.72
CA ALA A 98 -5.32 -9.66 -20.09
C ALA A 98 -6.23 -10.66 -20.79
N SER A 99 -6.96 -11.52 -20.05
CA SER A 99 -7.97 -12.44 -20.60
C SER A 99 -9.40 -11.88 -20.55
N GLY A 100 -9.59 -10.61 -20.22
CA GLY A 100 -10.92 -9.98 -20.10
C GLY A 100 -11.70 -10.39 -18.85
N GLU A 101 -11.00 -10.89 -17.83
CA GLU A 101 -11.55 -11.34 -16.57
C GLU A 101 -11.03 -10.48 -15.41
N PHE A 102 -11.65 -10.63 -14.23
CA PHE A 102 -11.18 -10.08 -12.97
C PHE A 102 -11.39 -11.10 -11.85
N PRO A 103 -10.54 -11.15 -10.80
CA PRO A 103 -10.80 -11.96 -9.60
C PRO A 103 -12.15 -11.57 -8.98
N ASP A 104 -12.88 -12.51 -8.38
CA ASP A 104 -14.15 -12.19 -7.71
C ASP A 104 -13.95 -11.03 -6.73
N VAL A 105 -13.04 -11.20 -5.78
CA VAL A 105 -12.56 -10.15 -4.87
C VAL A 105 -11.05 -10.27 -4.71
N ILE A 106 -10.35 -9.15 -4.71
CA ILE A 106 -8.90 -9.09 -4.50
C ILE A 106 -8.54 -7.92 -3.61
N ASP A 107 -7.63 -8.13 -2.67
CA ASP A 107 -7.01 -7.05 -1.90
C ASP A 107 -5.70 -6.64 -2.58
N LEU A 108 -5.71 -5.50 -3.22
CA LEU A 108 -4.55 -4.99 -3.97
C LEU A 108 -3.46 -4.34 -3.09
N ALA A 109 -3.70 -4.19 -1.80
CA ALA A 109 -2.75 -3.73 -0.77
C ALA A 109 -1.63 -2.79 -1.28
N GLY A 110 -1.94 -1.51 -1.49
CA GLY A 110 -0.96 -0.51 -1.94
C GLY A 110 -0.75 -0.45 -3.46
N ASN A 111 -1.47 -1.26 -4.25
CA ASN A 111 -1.43 -1.22 -5.71
C ASN A 111 -2.73 -0.62 -6.26
N ALA A 112 -2.62 0.33 -7.19
CA ALA A 112 -3.78 0.87 -7.87
C ALA A 112 -4.45 -0.18 -8.76
N VAL A 113 -5.78 -0.09 -8.89
CA VAL A 113 -6.54 -0.84 -9.90
C VAL A 113 -6.03 -0.45 -11.30
N SER A 114 -5.78 -1.43 -12.16
CA SER A 114 -5.28 -1.14 -13.50
C SER A 114 -6.31 -0.36 -14.33
N LEU A 115 -5.83 0.60 -15.11
CA LEU A 115 -6.68 1.36 -16.04
C LEU A 115 -7.42 0.43 -16.98
N ALA A 116 -6.75 -0.60 -17.51
CA ALA A 116 -7.35 -1.58 -18.38
C ALA A 116 -8.52 -2.34 -17.75
N ALA A 117 -8.47 -2.63 -16.43
CA ALA A 117 -9.61 -3.24 -15.74
C ALA A 117 -10.81 -2.30 -15.67
N ILE A 118 -10.56 -1.00 -15.45
CA ILE A 118 -11.60 0.03 -15.41
C ILE A 118 -12.21 0.25 -16.81
N GLU A 119 -11.39 0.42 -17.84
CA GLU A 119 -11.81 0.65 -19.22
C GLU A 119 -12.61 -0.53 -19.80
N GLN A 120 -12.21 -1.75 -19.45
CA GLN A 120 -12.95 -2.97 -19.81
C GLN A 120 -14.20 -3.21 -18.92
N GLN A 121 -14.47 -2.31 -17.96
CA GLN A 121 -15.60 -2.44 -17.04
C GLN A 121 -15.61 -3.78 -16.27
N LEU A 122 -14.44 -4.25 -15.84
CA LEU A 122 -14.29 -5.50 -15.11
C LEU A 122 -14.44 -5.33 -13.60
N VAL A 123 -14.35 -4.10 -13.09
CA VAL A 123 -14.40 -3.76 -11.68
C VAL A 123 -15.70 -3.02 -11.32
N LEU A 124 -16.22 -3.32 -10.15
CA LEU A 124 -17.46 -2.75 -9.64
C LEU A 124 -17.23 -1.32 -9.12
N ASP A 125 -18.14 -0.40 -9.43
CA ASP A 125 -18.21 0.89 -8.77
C ASP A 125 -18.82 0.71 -7.37
N LEU A 126 -18.02 0.93 -6.34
CA LEU A 126 -18.41 0.77 -4.94
C LEU A 126 -19.15 1.99 -4.37
N LYS A 127 -19.06 3.14 -5.07
CA LYS A 127 -19.60 4.41 -4.55
C LYS A 127 -21.10 4.36 -4.28
N PRO A 128 -21.97 3.79 -5.15
CA PRO A 128 -23.39 3.68 -4.85
C PRO A 128 -23.67 2.90 -3.57
N PHE A 129 -22.98 1.77 -3.35
CA PHE A 129 -23.14 0.99 -2.14
C PHE A 129 -22.70 1.74 -0.87
N ILE A 130 -21.57 2.47 -0.94
CA ILE A 130 -21.07 3.29 0.15
C ILE A 130 -22.09 4.38 0.50
N ASP A 131 -22.64 5.05 -0.50
CA ASP A 131 -23.62 6.15 -0.32
C ASP A 131 -24.95 5.63 0.26
N GLU A 132 -25.51 4.57 -0.30
CA GLU A 132 -26.78 3.98 0.14
C GLU A 132 -26.72 3.43 1.58
N ASN A 133 -25.54 2.95 2.00
CA ASN A 133 -25.33 2.42 3.35
C ASN A 133 -24.75 3.45 4.34
N ASN A 134 -24.53 4.71 3.94
CA ASN A 134 -23.95 5.78 4.74
C ASN A 134 -22.57 5.45 5.31
N LEU A 135 -21.73 4.78 4.50
CA LEU A 135 -20.40 4.27 4.91
C LEU A 135 -19.25 5.25 4.66
N GLN A 136 -19.52 6.51 4.26
CA GLN A 136 -18.48 7.50 3.90
C GLN A 136 -17.43 7.65 5.01
N LYS A 137 -17.86 7.70 6.27
CA LYS A 137 -16.94 7.79 7.41
C LYS A 137 -16.19 6.50 7.67
N ASN A 138 -16.85 5.35 7.48
CA ASN A 138 -16.23 4.03 7.67
C ASN A 138 -15.13 3.74 6.65
N VAL A 139 -15.29 4.21 5.42
CA VAL A 139 -14.24 4.11 4.39
C VAL A 139 -13.25 5.27 4.46
N GLY A 140 -13.56 6.35 5.20
CA GLY A 140 -12.67 7.48 5.47
C GLY A 140 -12.04 8.10 4.23
N LEU A 141 -10.71 8.26 4.22
CA LEU A 141 -9.99 8.87 3.10
C LEU A 141 -10.18 8.14 1.76
N ASN A 142 -10.58 6.87 1.76
CA ASN A 142 -10.90 6.16 0.51
C ASN A 142 -12.01 6.86 -0.28
N TYR A 143 -12.98 7.45 0.42
CA TYR A 143 -14.10 8.14 -0.24
C TYR A 143 -13.66 9.33 -1.08
N GLU A 144 -12.62 10.03 -0.65
CA GLU A 144 -12.10 11.21 -1.33
C GLU A 144 -10.97 10.89 -2.31
N GLN A 145 -10.01 10.04 -1.87
CA GLN A 145 -8.78 9.80 -2.61
C GLN A 145 -8.93 8.77 -3.73
N ASN A 146 -9.85 7.78 -3.57
CA ASN A 146 -10.01 6.70 -4.55
C ASN A 146 -11.06 6.99 -5.63
N GLN A 147 -11.57 8.23 -5.68
CA GLN A 147 -12.49 8.62 -6.75
C GLN A 147 -11.77 8.80 -8.08
N LYS A 148 -12.29 8.11 -9.09
CA LYS A 148 -11.91 8.29 -10.48
C LYS A 148 -13.18 8.51 -11.31
N ASP A 149 -13.30 9.66 -11.94
CA ASP A 149 -14.49 10.05 -12.72
C ASP A 149 -15.79 9.91 -11.91
N GLY A 150 -15.74 10.27 -10.60
CA GLY A 150 -16.87 10.20 -9.68
C GLY A 150 -17.23 8.80 -9.19
N LYS A 151 -16.41 7.78 -9.47
CA LYS A 151 -16.57 6.38 -9.05
C LYS A 151 -15.48 5.95 -8.09
N ILE A 152 -15.78 4.95 -7.26
CA ILE A 152 -14.80 4.33 -6.33
C ILE A 152 -14.68 2.86 -6.70
N TYR A 153 -13.49 2.40 -7.06
CA TYR A 153 -13.24 1.03 -7.51
C TYR A 153 -12.53 0.17 -6.46
N THR A 154 -11.99 0.79 -5.41
CA THR A 154 -11.25 0.09 -4.37
C THR A 154 -11.43 0.81 -3.03
N VAL A 155 -11.46 0.03 -1.96
CA VAL A 155 -11.48 0.51 -0.57
C VAL A 155 -10.47 -0.29 0.24
N HIS A 156 -9.49 0.40 0.81
CA HIS A 156 -8.53 -0.21 1.71
C HIS A 156 -9.04 -0.11 3.15
N GLU A 157 -9.02 -1.21 3.87
CA GLU A 157 -9.47 -1.29 5.26
C GLU A 157 -8.51 -0.62 6.24
N GLN A 158 -7.32 -0.25 5.78
CA GLN A 158 -6.31 0.49 6.54
C GLN A 158 -5.68 1.57 5.66
N LEU A 159 -5.25 2.66 6.28
CA LEU A 159 -4.60 3.75 5.56
C LEU A 159 -3.09 3.58 5.60
N PHE A 160 -2.47 3.73 4.44
CA PHE A 160 -1.03 3.80 4.31
C PHE A 160 -0.53 5.15 4.82
N THR A 161 -0.19 5.21 6.11
CA THR A 161 0.08 6.46 6.84
C THR A 161 1.55 6.55 7.21
N MET A 162 2.18 7.64 6.78
CA MET A 162 3.59 7.90 6.99
C MET A 162 3.84 9.27 7.62
N GLY A 163 4.52 9.25 8.75
CA GLY A 163 5.34 10.32 9.25
C GLY A 163 6.80 9.91 9.12
N LEU A 164 7.58 10.21 10.13
CA LEU A 164 8.95 9.73 10.30
C LEU A 164 9.17 9.31 11.76
N TRP A 165 10.28 8.62 11.98
CA TRP A 165 10.77 8.29 13.31
C TRP A 165 12.09 9.00 13.55
N TYR A 166 12.32 9.52 14.77
CA TYR A 166 13.58 10.17 15.11
C TYR A 166 14.08 9.73 16.49
N ASN A 167 15.39 9.74 16.68
CA ASN A 167 16.02 9.41 17.95
C ASN A 167 16.28 10.68 18.74
N LYS A 168 15.44 10.96 19.75
CA LYS A 168 15.53 12.18 20.56
C LYS A 168 16.88 12.37 21.26
N GLU A 169 17.57 11.28 21.62
CA GLU A 169 18.88 11.34 22.27
C GLU A 169 19.95 11.85 21.29
N ILE A 170 19.95 11.37 20.04
CA ILE A 170 20.87 11.83 19.00
C ILE A 170 20.63 13.32 18.72
N PHE A 171 19.36 13.74 18.60
CA PHE A 171 19.02 15.15 18.38
C PHE A 171 19.47 16.04 19.56
N ALA A 172 19.30 15.59 20.79
CA ALA A 172 19.78 16.29 21.97
C ALA A 172 21.32 16.42 22.00
N LYS A 173 22.05 15.33 21.67
CA LYS A 173 23.52 15.36 21.56
C LYS A 173 24.01 16.30 20.48
N ALA A 174 23.28 16.39 19.37
CA ALA A 174 23.60 17.27 18.24
C ALA A 174 23.20 18.73 18.49
N GLY A 175 22.38 19.04 19.50
CA GLY A 175 21.75 20.35 19.66
C GLY A 175 20.85 20.73 18.49
N ALA A 176 20.26 19.74 17.82
CA ALA A 176 19.47 19.92 16.62
C ALA A 176 17.98 20.13 16.93
N LYS A 177 17.29 20.93 16.09
CA LYS A 177 15.85 21.08 16.15
C LYS A 177 15.16 19.74 15.88
N THR A 178 14.19 19.39 16.71
CA THR A 178 13.37 18.18 16.54
C THR A 178 12.25 18.36 15.48
N PRO A 179 11.63 17.30 14.96
CA PRO A 179 10.64 17.39 13.88
C PRO A 179 9.46 18.35 14.13
N ASP A 180 9.03 18.52 15.36
CA ASP A 180 7.98 19.48 15.75
C ASP A 180 8.38 20.95 15.51
N GLN A 181 9.68 21.23 15.37
CA GLN A 181 10.26 22.55 15.15
C GLN A 181 10.58 22.83 13.68
N TRP A 182 10.43 21.86 12.77
CA TRP A 182 10.74 22.01 11.34
C TRP A 182 9.63 22.73 10.59
N LYS A 183 9.66 24.03 10.58
CA LYS A 183 8.68 24.87 9.84
C LYS A 183 9.03 25.01 8.37
N THR A 184 10.30 24.87 8.02
CA THR A 184 10.84 25.04 6.67
C THR A 184 11.72 23.85 6.29
N TRP A 185 12.02 23.71 5.01
CA TRP A 185 13.01 22.76 4.52
C TRP A 185 14.41 23.03 5.11
N SER A 186 14.80 24.30 5.32
CA SER A 186 16.07 24.67 5.93
C SER A 186 16.18 24.15 7.37
N ASP A 187 15.11 24.23 8.16
CA ASP A 187 15.12 23.67 9.53
C ASP A 187 15.47 22.18 9.53
N PHE A 188 14.94 21.42 8.56
CA PHE A 188 15.25 20.00 8.37
C PHE A 188 16.71 19.79 7.95
N THR A 189 17.18 20.47 6.89
CA THR A 189 18.53 20.27 6.36
C THR A 189 19.61 20.66 7.37
N GLU A 190 19.39 21.74 8.13
CA GLU A 190 20.26 22.16 9.23
C GLU A 190 20.30 21.12 10.36
N ALA A 191 19.14 20.55 10.72
CA ALA A 191 19.08 19.49 11.72
C ALA A 191 19.83 18.23 11.23
N MET A 192 19.66 17.83 9.97
CA MET A 192 20.39 16.68 9.39
C MET A 192 21.90 16.95 9.34
N ALA A 193 22.32 18.16 9.02
CA ALA A 193 23.72 18.55 9.04
C ALA A 193 24.32 18.55 10.47
N ALA A 194 23.51 18.80 11.48
CA ALA A 194 23.93 18.73 12.88
C ALA A 194 24.03 17.28 13.39
N VAL A 195 22.99 16.46 13.18
CA VAL A 195 22.95 15.08 13.71
C VAL A 195 24.02 14.18 13.09
N ARG A 196 24.36 14.37 11.80
CA ARG A 196 25.42 13.57 11.16
C ARG A 196 26.84 13.84 11.71
N LYS A 197 27.02 14.91 12.54
CA LYS A 197 28.29 15.20 13.21
C LYS A 197 28.45 14.44 14.53
N VAL A 198 27.39 13.77 15.00
CA VAL A 198 27.46 12.89 16.15
C VAL A 198 28.26 11.65 15.76
N ASP A 199 29.27 11.33 16.52
CA ASP A 199 30.19 10.22 16.20
C ASP A 199 29.44 8.88 16.09
N GLY A 200 29.76 8.12 15.07
CA GLY A 200 29.14 6.83 14.78
C GLY A 200 27.70 6.89 14.26
N VAL A 201 27.17 8.08 13.92
CA VAL A 201 25.80 8.29 13.49
C VAL A 201 25.75 8.84 12.05
N TYR A 202 24.81 8.35 11.24
CA TYR A 202 24.40 9.02 10.01
C TYR A 202 22.99 9.61 10.15
N ALA A 203 22.64 10.62 9.32
CA ALA A 203 21.38 11.33 9.48
C ALA A 203 20.19 10.42 9.18
N TYR A 204 20.15 9.83 7.99
CA TYR A 204 19.10 8.91 7.53
C TYR A 204 19.56 8.06 6.35
N GLY A 205 18.86 6.96 6.07
CA GLY A 205 19.11 6.08 4.93
C GLY A 205 18.66 6.67 3.61
N THR A 206 19.42 6.41 2.54
CA THR A 206 19.08 6.75 1.15
C THR A 206 18.42 5.56 0.44
N GLY A 207 17.87 5.77 -0.75
CA GLY A 207 17.16 4.74 -1.51
C GLY A 207 15.64 4.90 -1.44
N GLU A 208 14.89 3.81 -1.38
CA GLU A 208 13.42 3.83 -1.35
C GLU A 208 12.85 4.79 -0.30
N PRO A 209 13.31 4.80 0.96
CA PRO A 209 12.78 5.73 1.96
C PRO A 209 12.89 7.20 1.60
N SER A 210 13.88 7.59 0.80
CA SER A 210 14.13 9.00 0.45
C SER A 210 13.06 9.64 -0.45
N ILE A 211 12.25 8.85 -1.13
CA ILE A 211 11.15 9.39 -1.95
C ILE A 211 10.14 10.18 -1.10
N ARG A 212 10.06 9.89 0.20
CA ARG A 212 9.19 10.62 1.15
C ARG A 212 9.58 12.09 1.24
N LEU A 213 10.86 12.41 1.08
CA LEU A 213 11.34 13.80 1.04
C LEU A 213 10.84 14.54 -0.22
N PHE A 214 10.74 13.85 -1.34
CA PHE A 214 10.18 14.42 -2.56
C PHE A 214 8.67 14.68 -2.41
N ASN A 215 7.90 13.71 -1.90
CA ASN A 215 6.50 13.94 -1.51
C ASN A 215 6.35 15.15 -0.58
N THR A 216 7.23 15.26 0.43
CA THR A 216 7.22 16.34 1.40
C THR A 216 7.39 17.70 0.76
N LEU A 217 8.39 17.88 -0.11
CA LEU A 217 8.64 19.16 -0.78
C LEU A 217 7.46 19.59 -1.65
N LEU A 218 6.86 18.66 -2.40
CA LEU A 218 5.63 18.94 -3.13
C LEU A 218 4.48 19.29 -2.17
N GLY A 219 4.36 18.57 -1.05
CA GLY A 219 3.33 18.81 -0.03
C GLY A 219 3.41 20.17 0.67
N MET A 220 4.60 20.79 0.72
CA MET A 220 4.83 22.06 1.40
C MET A 220 4.20 23.26 0.70
N SER A 221 3.94 23.20 -0.61
CA SER A 221 3.36 24.29 -1.39
C SER A 221 2.00 23.90 -1.99
N GLU A 222 1.15 24.91 -2.24
CA GLU A 222 -0.13 24.70 -2.92
C GLU A 222 0.09 24.18 -4.35
N ALA A 223 1.03 24.77 -5.08
CA ALA A 223 1.38 24.36 -6.44
C ALA A 223 1.88 22.90 -6.49
N GLY A 224 2.73 22.50 -5.55
CA GLY A 224 3.21 21.13 -5.45
C GLY A 224 2.08 20.13 -5.08
N ARG A 225 1.19 20.49 -4.15
CA ARG A 225 0.01 19.66 -3.83
C ARG A 225 -0.91 19.49 -5.04
N LYS A 226 -1.06 20.54 -5.88
CA LYS A 226 -1.82 20.43 -7.13
C LYS A 226 -1.21 19.38 -8.08
N LEU A 227 0.12 19.25 -8.14
CA LEU A 227 0.76 18.18 -8.92
C LEU A 227 0.40 16.79 -8.38
N LEU A 228 0.26 16.65 -7.07
CA LEU A 228 -0.10 15.38 -6.41
C LEU A 228 -1.62 15.07 -6.45
N SER A 229 -2.45 15.94 -6.99
CA SER A 229 -3.91 15.72 -7.08
C SER A 229 -4.40 15.18 -8.42
N GLY A 230 -3.48 14.89 -9.36
CA GLY A 230 -3.84 14.41 -10.69
C GLY A 230 -2.72 13.62 -11.37
N PRO A 231 -2.97 13.12 -12.58
CA PRO A 231 -1.98 12.35 -13.32
C PRO A 231 -0.75 13.20 -13.65
N LEU A 232 0.41 12.55 -13.71
CA LEU A 232 1.64 13.22 -14.10
C LEU A 232 1.59 13.53 -15.60
N THR A 233 1.79 14.82 -15.95
CA THR A 233 1.84 15.28 -17.35
C THR A 233 3.25 15.80 -17.70
N LYS A 234 3.52 15.98 -18.99
CA LYS A 234 4.80 16.55 -19.44
C LYS A 234 5.02 17.94 -18.88
N GLU A 235 3.96 18.76 -18.85
CA GLU A 235 3.98 20.10 -18.28
C GLU A 235 4.25 20.07 -16.77
N ALA A 236 3.66 19.10 -16.05
CA ALA A 236 3.92 18.91 -14.62
C ALA A 236 5.39 18.59 -14.35
N ILE A 237 5.99 17.66 -15.13
CA ILE A 237 7.41 17.28 -15.03
C ILE A 237 8.33 18.47 -15.30
N GLU A 238 7.96 19.36 -16.21
CA GLU A 238 8.74 20.55 -16.59
C GLU A 238 8.48 21.77 -15.69
N SER A 239 7.49 21.65 -14.77
CA SER A 239 7.17 22.75 -13.86
C SER A 239 8.34 23.09 -12.93
N LYS A 240 8.35 24.34 -12.49
CA LYS A 240 9.33 24.84 -11.52
C LYS A 240 9.26 24.05 -10.23
N GLU A 241 8.06 23.80 -9.74
CA GLU A 241 7.78 23.10 -8.48
C GLU A 241 8.37 21.68 -8.49
N PHE A 242 8.16 20.95 -9.58
CA PHE A 242 8.69 19.60 -9.74
C PHE A 242 10.21 19.59 -9.82
N SER A 243 10.78 20.47 -10.65
CA SER A 243 12.23 20.58 -10.87
C SER A 243 12.96 20.99 -9.59
N GLU A 244 12.43 21.96 -8.86
CA GLU A 244 13.02 22.44 -7.61
C GLU A 244 12.91 21.36 -6.51
N ALA A 245 11.78 20.66 -6.41
CA ALA A 245 11.65 19.57 -5.45
C ALA A 245 12.67 18.46 -5.70
N LEU A 246 12.87 18.02 -6.94
CA LEU A 246 13.92 17.05 -7.30
C LEU A 246 15.31 17.57 -6.91
N ARG A 247 15.63 18.80 -7.32
CA ARG A 247 16.95 19.44 -7.05
C ARG A 247 17.23 19.49 -5.55
N MET A 248 16.27 19.96 -4.77
CA MET A 248 16.43 20.14 -3.33
C MET A 248 16.62 18.80 -2.61
N VAL A 249 15.84 17.77 -2.97
CA VAL A 249 16.02 16.43 -2.39
C VAL A 249 17.36 15.83 -2.81
N MET A 250 17.71 15.87 -4.08
CA MET A 250 18.98 15.32 -4.58
C MET A 250 20.19 15.98 -3.91
N THR A 251 20.14 17.32 -3.73
CA THR A 251 21.17 18.05 -3.01
C THR A 251 21.25 17.63 -1.55
N GLU A 252 20.13 17.48 -0.88
CA GLU A 252 20.06 17.05 0.52
C GLU A 252 20.62 15.64 0.70
N LEU A 253 20.25 14.70 -0.18
CA LEU A 253 20.77 13.33 -0.17
C LEU A 253 22.29 13.27 -0.37
N GLN A 254 22.81 14.09 -1.28
CA GLN A 254 24.25 14.18 -1.53
C GLN A 254 25.03 14.74 -0.34
N VAL A 255 24.44 15.70 0.39
CA VAL A 255 25.08 16.35 1.53
C VAL A 255 24.92 15.58 2.82
N ASN A 256 23.71 15.18 3.19
CA ASN A 256 23.36 14.64 4.51
C ASN A 256 22.92 13.19 4.49
N GLY A 257 22.55 12.62 3.35
CA GLY A 257 22.12 11.23 3.24
C GLY A 257 23.26 10.24 3.55
N SER A 258 22.88 9.02 3.92
CA SER A 258 23.82 7.92 4.08
C SER A 258 24.61 7.66 2.80
N LYS A 259 25.91 7.42 2.91
CA LYS A 259 26.75 7.05 1.76
C LYS A 259 26.57 5.60 1.29
N ASN A 260 25.88 4.79 2.09
CA ASN A 260 25.47 3.43 1.71
C ASN A 260 24.19 3.49 0.88
N ALA A 261 24.28 4.04 -0.34
CA ALA A 261 23.16 4.14 -1.26
C ALA A 261 22.62 2.73 -1.61
N GLY A 262 21.29 2.58 -1.65
CA GLY A 262 20.62 1.34 -2.05
C GLY A 262 20.38 0.33 -0.93
N GLY A 263 20.58 0.70 0.33
CA GLY A 263 20.10 -0.10 1.46
C GLY A 263 18.57 -0.24 1.44
N ASP A 264 18.07 -1.42 1.78
CA ASP A 264 16.64 -1.66 1.91
C ASP A 264 16.07 -1.07 3.22
N ALA A 265 14.75 -0.96 3.31
CA ALA A 265 14.08 -0.44 4.49
C ALA A 265 14.37 -1.26 5.76
N ASN A 266 14.64 -2.56 5.65
CA ASN A 266 14.92 -3.43 6.79
C ASN A 266 16.29 -3.14 7.38
N ALA A 267 17.32 -2.93 6.53
CA ALA A 267 18.65 -2.56 6.96
C ALA A 267 18.63 -1.21 7.71
N TYR A 268 17.93 -0.22 7.16
CA TYR A 268 17.79 1.09 7.80
C TYR A 268 16.96 1.05 9.08
N SER A 269 15.93 0.20 9.14
CA SER A 269 15.14 -0.02 10.37
C SER A 269 16.01 -0.55 11.51
N LYS A 270 16.85 -1.54 11.20
CA LYS A 270 17.79 -2.11 12.16
C LYS A 270 18.80 -1.07 12.65
N ASP A 271 19.45 -0.36 11.74
CA ASP A 271 20.42 0.69 12.10
C ASP A 271 19.78 1.79 12.96
N PHE A 272 18.54 2.17 12.65
CA PHE A 272 17.81 3.15 13.44
C PHE A 272 17.46 2.63 14.84
N ALA A 273 16.99 1.39 14.96
CA ALA A 273 16.72 0.76 16.25
C ALA A 273 17.99 0.63 17.13
N GLU A 274 19.15 0.41 16.51
CA GLU A 274 20.46 0.33 17.15
C GLU A 274 21.09 1.70 17.45
N GLY A 275 20.44 2.81 17.08
CA GLY A 275 20.93 4.17 17.31
C GLY A 275 22.06 4.63 16.38
N LYS A 276 22.26 3.97 15.23
CA LYS A 276 23.24 4.36 14.21
C LYS A 276 22.70 5.39 13.21
N SER A 277 21.39 5.59 13.20
CA SER A 277 20.70 6.59 12.38
C SER A 277 19.87 7.53 13.24
N ALA A 278 19.83 8.81 12.88
CA ALA A 278 19.08 9.82 13.61
C ALA A 278 17.61 9.86 13.21
N VAL A 279 17.30 9.60 11.94
CA VAL A 279 15.94 9.62 11.38
C VAL A 279 15.70 8.38 10.53
N PHE A 280 14.46 7.88 10.60
CA PHE A 280 13.99 6.79 9.75
C PHE A 280 12.64 7.16 9.12
N PHE A 281 12.62 7.22 7.78
CA PHE A 281 11.41 7.50 7.02
C PHE A 281 10.59 6.22 6.84
N ASN A 282 9.63 6.00 7.73
CA ASN A 282 8.77 4.82 7.68
C ASN A 282 7.37 5.16 8.21
N GLY A 283 6.42 4.28 7.95
CA GLY A 283 5.04 4.44 8.37
C GLY A 283 4.78 4.09 9.83
N VAL A 284 3.54 4.33 10.23
CA VAL A 284 3.06 4.08 11.61
C VAL A 284 3.13 2.60 12.01
N TRP A 285 3.16 1.68 11.05
CA TRP A 285 3.32 0.24 11.29
C TRP A 285 4.65 -0.15 11.95
N ALA A 286 5.64 0.75 11.93
CA ALA A 286 6.90 0.54 12.64
C ALA A 286 6.77 0.70 14.16
N SER A 287 5.62 1.13 14.68
CA SER A 287 5.41 1.42 16.11
C SER A 287 5.81 0.27 17.03
N GLY A 288 5.55 -1.00 16.62
CA GLY A 288 5.92 -2.17 17.43
C GLY A 288 7.42 -2.33 17.61
N GLU A 289 8.21 -2.01 16.59
CA GLU A 289 9.67 -2.02 16.69
C GLU A 289 10.18 -0.79 17.46
N MET A 290 9.63 0.36 17.18
CA MET A 290 10.05 1.62 17.80
C MET A 290 9.72 1.66 19.31
N ALA A 291 8.63 1.02 19.73
CA ALA A 291 8.24 0.95 21.14
C ALA A 291 9.25 0.21 22.05
N LYS A 292 10.17 -0.58 21.47
CA LYS A 292 11.23 -1.26 22.23
C LYS A 292 12.31 -0.30 22.75
N ASN A 293 12.42 0.91 22.19
CA ASN A 293 13.39 1.91 22.61
C ASN A 293 12.70 3.25 22.90
N PRO A 294 12.66 3.72 24.16
CA PRO A 294 11.96 4.93 24.56
C PRO A 294 12.56 6.23 23.98
N ASN A 295 13.74 6.16 23.36
CA ASN A 295 14.37 7.27 22.67
C ASN A 295 13.85 7.48 21.25
N LEU A 296 13.14 6.49 20.69
CA LEU A 296 12.56 6.58 19.35
C LEU A 296 11.15 7.17 19.45
N GLN A 297 10.93 8.24 18.70
CA GLN A 297 9.69 9.00 18.73
C GLN A 297 9.14 9.21 17.31
N PRO A 298 7.82 9.25 17.13
CA PRO A 298 7.24 9.66 15.87
C PRO A 298 7.43 11.16 15.64
N GLY A 299 7.49 11.55 14.38
CA GLY A 299 7.58 12.93 13.96
C GLY A 299 6.86 13.17 12.63
N ILE A 300 6.74 14.43 12.27
CA ILE A 300 6.16 14.89 11.00
C ILE A 300 7.25 15.48 10.13
N TYR A 301 7.07 15.38 8.81
CA TYR A 301 7.98 15.96 7.83
C TYR A 301 8.00 17.50 7.90
N PRO A 302 9.09 18.13 7.39
CA PRO A 302 9.21 19.58 7.36
C PRO A 302 7.99 20.27 6.76
N GLY A 303 7.70 21.47 7.26
CA GLY A 303 6.53 22.23 6.86
C GLY A 303 5.20 21.71 7.43
N GLY A 304 5.23 20.69 8.27
CA GLY A 304 4.04 20.05 8.81
C GLY A 304 3.33 19.16 7.79
N VAL A 305 4.08 18.55 6.88
CA VAL A 305 3.54 17.61 5.88
C VAL A 305 3.48 16.20 6.47
N ALA A 306 2.40 15.49 6.18
CA ALA A 306 2.29 14.05 6.39
C ALA A 306 1.90 13.37 5.06
N ILE A 307 2.19 12.08 4.96
CA ILE A 307 1.83 11.28 3.79
C ILE A 307 0.80 10.26 4.27
N SER A 308 -0.38 10.26 3.67
CA SER A 308 -1.40 9.26 3.95
C SER A 308 -2.16 8.96 2.67
N SER A 309 -2.25 7.69 2.35
CA SER A 309 -2.92 7.20 1.16
C SER A 309 -3.84 6.06 1.52
N SER A 310 -4.93 5.99 0.78
CA SER A 310 -5.83 4.85 0.79
C SER A 310 -5.37 3.73 -0.16
N GLY A 311 -4.40 3.97 -1.00
CA GLY A 311 -3.94 3.20 -2.16
C GLY A 311 -4.20 1.69 -2.18
N GLY A 312 -4.85 1.19 -3.23
CA GLY A 312 -5.20 -0.22 -3.36
C GLY A 312 -6.37 -0.64 -2.47
N GLY A 313 -6.34 -1.90 -2.01
CA GLY A 313 -7.34 -2.47 -1.12
C GLY A 313 -8.35 -3.39 -1.80
N ILE A 314 -9.47 -3.63 -1.14
CA ILE A 314 -10.54 -4.53 -1.58
C ILE A 314 -11.16 -3.99 -2.86
N THR A 315 -11.02 -4.79 -3.92
CA THR A 315 -11.56 -4.52 -5.26
C THR A 315 -12.44 -5.69 -5.66
N ILE A 316 -13.62 -5.40 -6.19
CA ILE A 316 -14.68 -6.36 -6.46
C ILE A 316 -14.94 -6.43 -7.97
N SER A 317 -15.09 -7.63 -8.53
CA SER A 317 -15.47 -7.83 -9.93
C SER A 317 -16.89 -7.34 -10.22
N SER A 318 -17.09 -6.73 -11.37
CA SER A 318 -18.43 -6.41 -11.90
C SER A 318 -19.09 -7.59 -12.60
N LYS A 319 -18.34 -8.68 -12.88
CA LYS A 319 -18.77 -9.83 -13.71
C LYS A 319 -19.18 -11.06 -12.90
N MET A 320 -19.74 -10.83 -11.72
CA MET A 320 -20.24 -11.89 -10.83
C MET A 320 -21.77 -11.98 -10.86
N SER A 321 -22.32 -13.10 -10.35
CA SER A 321 -23.75 -13.18 -10.05
C SER A 321 -24.14 -12.16 -8.97
N GLU A 322 -25.40 -11.73 -8.95
CA GLU A 322 -25.91 -10.81 -7.93
C GLU A 322 -25.69 -11.32 -6.51
N GLU A 323 -25.80 -12.61 -6.27
CA GLU A 323 -25.61 -13.25 -4.97
C GLU A 323 -24.15 -13.17 -4.50
N LYS A 324 -23.19 -13.45 -5.40
CA LYS A 324 -21.78 -13.24 -5.13
C LYS A 324 -21.44 -11.77 -4.88
N GLN A 325 -21.99 -10.88 -5.71
CA GLN A 325 -21.74 -9.43 -5.59
C GLN A 325 -22.28 -8.90 -4.25
N LYS A 326 -23.48 -9.35 -3.83
CA LYS A 326 -24.04 -9.00 -2.53
C LYS A 326 -23.13 -9.44 -1.38
N LEU A 327 -22.66 -10.70 -1.39
CA LEU A 327 -21.75 -11.19 -0.36
C LEU A 327 -20.41 -10.44 -0.34
N ALA A 328 -19.86 -10.08 -1.50
CA ALA A 328 -18.65 -9.28 -1.60
C ALA A 328 -18.83 -7.87 -0.99
N LEU A 329 -19.97 -7.24 -1.20
CA LEU A 329 -20.30 -5.93 -0.62
C LEU A 329 -20.55 -6.03 0.90
N GLU A 330 -21.16 -7.12 1.37
CA GLU A 330 -21.27 -7.41 2.80
C GLU A 330 -19.90 -7.61 3.45
N PHE A 331 -18.96 -8.27 2.75
CA PHE A 331 -17.57 -8.39 3.20
C PHE A 331 -16.89 -7.02 3.29
N LEU A 332 -17.06 -6.15 2.32
CA LEU A 332 -16.52 -4.79 2.36
C LEU A 332 -17.06 -4.03 3.59
N LYS A 333 -18.38 -4.10 3.81
CA LYS A 333 -19.03 -3.47 4.98
C LYS A 333 -18.51 -4.04 6.30
N TYR A 334 -18.27 -5.35 6.37
CA TYR A 334 -17.68 -6.01 7.55
C TYR A 334 -16.27 -5.50 7.82
N MET A 335 -15.40 -5.46 6.79
CA MET A 335 -14.02 -5.02 6.94
C MET A 335 -13.90 -3.53 7.33
N THR A 336 -14.88 -2.71 6.97
CA THR A 336 -14.94 -1.29 7.33
C THR A 336 -15.82 -1.00 8.57
N SER A 337 -16.26 -2.03 9.30
CA SER A 337 -17.04 -1.85 10.52
C SER A 337 -16.18 -1.41 11.71
N ASP A 338 -16.77 -0.66 12.65
CA ASP A 338 -16.09 -0.18 13.87
C ASP A 338 -15.40 -1.32 14.65
N GLU A 339 -16.02 -2.52 14.70
CA GLU A 339 -15.45 -3.69 15.38
C GLU A 339 -14.13 -4.11 14.72
N VAL A 340 -14.13 -4.32 13.41
CA VAL A 340 -12.96 -4.75 12.66
C VAL A 340 -11.90 -3.65 12.66
N GLN A 341 -12.30 -2.39 12.51
CA GLN A 341 -11.40 -1.26 12.47
C GLN A 341 -10.66 -1.01 13.82
N LYS A 342 -11.30 -1.33 14.95
CA LYS A 342 -10.61 -1.37 16.25
C LYS A 342 -9.56 -2.48 16.31
N ILE A 343 -9.87 -3.67 15.78
CA ILE A 343 -8.91 -4.77 15.71
C ILE A 343 -7.73 -4.40 14.81
N ILE A 344 -7.97 -3.72 13.69
CA ILE A 344 -6.91 -3.20 12.80
C ILE A 344 -6.00 -2.25 13.57
N PHE A 345 -6.53 -1.33 14.36
CA PHE A 345 -5.71 -0.45 15.17
C PHE A 345 -4.94 -1.20 16.27
N GLU A 346 -5.63 -1.98 17.09
CA GLU A 346 -5.07 -2.55 18.33
C GLU A 346 -4.19 -3.79 18.09
N LYS A 347 -4.51 -4.62 17.08
CA LYS A 347 -3.84 -5.91 16.87
C LYS A 347 -3.03 -5.99 15.59
N VAL A 348 -3.48 -5.30 14.52
CA VAL A 348 -2.70 -5.21 13.28
C VAL A 348 -1.62 -4.12 13.40
N GLY A 349 -1.87 -3.09 14.21
CA GLY A 349 -0.92 -1.99 14.38
C GLY A 349 -0.91 -1.03 13.18
N ALA A 350 -2.06 -0.88 12.53
CA ALA A 350 -2.24 -0.02 11.36
C ALA A 350 -3.20 1.15 11.63
N ASN A 351 -3.16 2.16 10.78
CA ASN A 351 -4.14 3.24 10.84
C ASN A 351 -5.46 2.77 10.21
N PRO A 352 -6.56 2.67 10.97
CA PRO A 352 -7.84 2.26 10.43
C PRO A 352 -8.37 3.25 9.39
N SER A 353 -9.07 2.75 8.37
CA SER A 353 -9.74 3.61 7.39
C SER A 353 -10.92 4.36 8.02
N ASP A 354 -11.59 3.76 9.00
CA ASP A 354 -12.75 4.33 9.66
C ASP A 354 -12.41 5.62 10.44
N ALA A 355 -12.93 6.73 9.97
CA ALA A 355 -12.75 8.04 10.61
C ALA A 355 -13.47 8.16 11.97
N ASN A 356 -14.42 7.27 12.29
CA ASN A 356 -15.10 7.24 13.58
C ASN A 356 -14.21 6.68 14.69
N ILE A 357 -13.15 5.93 14.37
CA ILE A 357 -12.24 5.36 15.36
C ILE A 357 -11.38 6.45 15.99
N ASN A 358 -11.62 6.71 17.27
CA ASN A 358 -10.83 7.65 18.05
C ASN A 358 -9.53 6.99 18.54
N VAL A 359 -8.56 6.87 17.64
CA VAL A 359 -7.26 6.23 17.90
C VAL A 359 -6.51 6.87 19.09
N LYS A 360 -6.67 8.19 19.28
CA LYS A 360 -6.04 8.92 20.38
C LYS A 360 -6.59 8.46 21.74
N GLU A 361 -7.91 8.40 21.86
CA GLU A 361 -8.58 7.96 23.09
C GLU A 361 -8.27 6.49 23.42
N ILE A 362 -8.25 5.63 22.42
CA ILE A 362 -7.89 4.21 22.59
C ILE A 362 -6.43 4.10 23.07
N ALA A 363 -5.52 4.83 22.45
CA ALA A 363 -4.11 4.82 22.81
C ALA A 363 -3.85 5.37 24.23
N GLU A 364 -4.53 6.45 24.62
CA GLU A 364 -4.40 7.03 25.97
C GLU A 364 -4.86 6.06 27.07
N LYS A 365 -5.88 5.26 26.80
CA LYS A 365 -6.39 4.23 27.71
C LYS A 365 -5.62 2.91 27.69
N SER A 366 -4.81 2.68 26.67
CA SER A 366 -4.03 1.43 26.54
C SER A 366 -2.90 1.38 27.58
N THR A 367 -2.57 0.17 28.01
CA THR A 367 -1.34 -0.10 28.80
C THR A 367 -0.19 -0.55 27.88
N ASP A 368 -0.49 -0.93 26.64
CA ASP A 368 0.50 -1.38 25.67
C ASP A 368 1.29 -0.21 25.06
N ALA A 369 2.62 -0.31 25.11
CA ALA A 369 3.51 0.73 24.62
C ALA A 369 3.42 0.91 23.09
N THR A 370 3.21 -0.16 22.37
CA THR A 370 3.05 -0.14 20.88
C THR A 370 1.79 0.63 20.51
N THR A 371 0.66 0.30 21.14
CA THR A 371 -0.62 0.98 20.88
C THR A 371 -0.56 2.47 21.21
N LYS A 372 0.11 2.83 22.33
CA LYS A 372 0.33 4.24 22.69
C LYS A 372 1.13 4.98 21.62
N LEU A 373 2.24 4.40 21.21
CA LEU A 373 3.13 5.02 20.22
C LEU A 373 2.47 5.11 18.84
N LEU A 374 1.73 4.08 18.45
CA LEU A 374 0.92 4.07 17.23
C LEU A 374 -0.13 5.18 17.23
N GLY A 375 -0.91 5.30 18.31
CA GLY A 375 -1.91 6.36 18.44
C GLY A 375 -1.30 7.76 18.40
N GLN A 376 -0.14 7.95 19.01
CA GLN A 376 0.62 9.21 18.93
C GLN A 376 1.04 9.51 17.48
N ALA A 377 1.61 8.53 16.77
CA ALA A 377 2.05 8.70 15.40
C ALA A 377 0.88 9.06 14.46
N ILE A 378 -0.25 8.34 14.58
CA ILE A 378 -1.46 8.62 13.77
C ILE A 378 -2.04 10.00 14.11
N SER A 379 -2.09 10.36 15.38
CA SER A 379 -2.62 11.68 15.82
C SER A 379 -1.80 12.82 15.23
N GLN A 380 -0.47 12.72 15.24
CA GLN A 380 0.40 13.72 14.61
C GLN A 380 0.14 13.86 13.12
N VAL A 381 -0.12 12.75 12.40
CA VAL A 381 -0.46 12.79 10.98
C VAL A 381 -1.82 13.46 10.76
N LYS A 382 -2.83 13.16 11.59
CA LYS A 382 -4.15 13.81 11.52
C LYS A 382 -4.09 15.33 11.79
N GLU A 383 -3.14 15.77 12.60
CA GLU A 383 -2.91 17.19 12.97
C GLU A 383 -1.95 17.91 11.97
N ALA A 384 -1.47 17.21 10.94
CA ALA A 384 -0.58 17.79 9.94
C ALA A 384 -1.24 18.95 9.18
N LYS A 385 -0.43 19.94 8.78
CA LYS A 385 -0.93 21.09 7.98
C LYS A 385 -1.37 20.67 6.58
N SER A 386 -0.72 19.67 6.03
CA SER A 386 -1.10 19.07 4.76
C SER A 386 -0.87 17.57 4.79
N ILE A 387 -1.83 16.83 4.26
CA ILE A 387 -1.73 15.39 4.05
C ILE A 387 -1.71 15.17 2.55
N VAL A 388 -0.70 14.47 2.06
CA VAL A 388 -0.52 14.19 0.63
C VAL A 388 -0.50 12.69 0.36
N PRO A 389 -0.95 12.23 -0.81
CA PRO A 389 -0.86 10.83 -1.21
C PRO A 389 0.58 10.44 -1.55
N THR A 390 0.85 9.14 -1.69
CA THR A 390 2.13 8.65 -2.17
C THR A 390 2.27 8.85 -3.69
N ILE A 391 3.51 8.96 -4.16
CA ILE A 391 3.82 9.06 -5.59
C ILE A 391 3.30 7.82 -6.35
N SER A 392 3.42 6.63 -5.75
CA SER A 392 2.96 5.39 -6.38
C SER A 392 1.45 5.38 -6.63
N ASP A 393 0.66 5.96 -5.74
CA ASP A 393 -0.80 5.98 -5.88
C ASP A 393 -1.27 6.97 -6.93
N VAL A 394 -0.59 8.12 -7.01
CA VAL A 394 -1.00 9.20 -7.95
C VAL A 394 -0.43 9.00 -9.34
N TRP A 395 0.86 8.63 -9.44
CA TRP A 395 1.59 8.60 -10.71
C TRP A 395 1.97 7.20 -11.17
N GLY A 396 1.71 6.18 -10.34
CA GLY A 396 1.96 4.78 -10.67
C GLY A 396 3.36 4.29 -10.31
N GLY A 397 3.52 2.96 -10.30
CA GLY A 397 4.72 2.28 -9.81
C GLY A 397 5.97 2.53 -10.66
N ASP A 398 5.83 2.68 -11.98
CA ASP A 398 6.98 2.90 -12.87
C ASP A 398 7.59 4.29 -12.65
N VAL A 399 6.76 5.32 -12.52
CA VAL A 399 7.18 6.69 -12.17
C VAL A 399 7.82 6.71 -10.78
N HIS A 400 7.20 6.06 -9.80
CA HIS A 400 7.74 5.92 -8.45
C HIS A 400 9.13 5.28 -8.45
N THR A 401 9.31 4.17 -9.16
CA THR A 401 10.59 3.47 -9.27
C THR A 401 11.66 4.33 -9.95
N ALA A 402 11.30 5.03 -11.03
CA ALA A 402 12.23 5.90 -11.74
C ALA A 402 12.74 7.05 -10.84
N ILE A 403 11.85 7.64 -10.03
CA ILE A 403 12.24 8.68 -9.08
C ILE A 403 13.14 8.11 -7.99
N ILE A 404 12.81 6.96 -7.39
CA ILE A 404 13.66 6.32 -6.37
C ILE A 404 15.08 6.07 -6.91
N ASN A 405 15.20 5.51 -8.10
CA ASN A 405 16.50 5.23 -8.73
C ASN A 405 17.29 6.53 -8.91
N ALA A 406 16.66 7.58 -9.40
CA ALA A 406 17.31 8.87 -9.60
C ALA A 406 17.78 9.49 -8.28
N LEU A 407 16.97 9.43 -7.23
CA LEU A 407 17.32 9.92 -5.89
C LEU A 407 18.47 9.09 -5.28
N THR A 408 18.41 7.77 -5.40
CA THR A 408 19.47 6.88 -4.90
C THR A 408 20.82 7.17 -5.53
N GLU A 409 20.83 7.30 -6.86
CA GLU A 409 22.06 7.62 -7.61
C GLU A 409 22.60 9.02 -7.27
N SER A 410 21.71 9.99 -6.96
CA SER A 410 22.11 11.35 -6.62
C SER A 410 22.86 11.48 -5.29
N ALA A 411 22.77 10.48 -4.42
CA ALA A 411 23.48 10.46 -3.13
C ALA A 411 25.01 10.35 -3.29
N ALA A 412 25.51 9.97 -4.46
CA ALA A 412 26.95 9.91 -4.75
C ALA A 412 27.56 11.32 -4.93
N GLU A 413 28.74 11.54 -4.34
CA GLU A 413 29.38 12.86 -4.27
C GLU A 413 29.77 13.48 -5.63
N ASN A 414 30.01 12.65 -6.63
CA ASN A 414 30.46 13.07 -7.96
C ASN A 414 29.31 13.30 -8.96
N VAL A 415 28.06 13.19 -8.53
CA VAL A 415 26.89 13.38 -9.39
C VAL A 415 26.61 14.87 -9.57
N ASN A 416 26.50 15.31 -10.83
CA ASN A 416 26.03 16.65 -11.14
C ASN A 416 24.51 16.70 -11.02
N ILE A 417 24.00 17.39 -10.01
CA ILE A 417 22.60 17.44 -9.67
C ILE A 417 21.74 18.01 -10.80
N GLU A 418 22.17 19.09 -11.48
CA GLU A 418 21.41 19.70 -12.57
C GLU A 418 21.25 18.75 -13.77
N GLN A 419 22.31 18.05 -14.12
CA GLN A 419 22.25 17.01 -15.17
C GLN A 419 21.35 15.85 -14.75
N LYS A 420 21.40 15.44 -13.46
CA LYS A 420 20.57 14.35 -12.94
C LYS A 420 19.09 14.71 -12.92
N VAL A 421 18.74 15.93 -12.52
CA VAL A 421 17.34 16.44 -12.58
C VAL A 421 16.82 16.36 -14.02
N LYS A 422 17.58 16.88 -14.99
CA LYS A 422 17.19 16.85 -16.41
C LYS A 422 17.03 15.42 -16.92
N ALA A 423 18.00 14.55 -16.66
CA ALA A 423 17.92 13.14 -17.07
C ALA A 423 16.70 12.42 -16.46
N THR A 424 16.39 12.72 -15.20
CA THR A 424 15.19 12.18 -14.53
C THR A 424 13.91 12.64 -15.22
N GLN A 425 13.81 13.94 -15.53
CA GLN A 425 12.64 14.47 -16.26
C GLN A 425 12.46 13.82 -17.63
N ASP A 426 13.55 13.58 -18.36
CA ASP A 426 13.49 12.93 -19.68
C ASP A 426 13.04 11.46 -19.58
N ILE A 427 13.51 10.73 -18.58
CA ILE A 427 13.02 9.37 -18.27
C ILE A 427 11.52 9.40 -17.95
N LEU A 428 11.08 10.28 -17.04
CA LEU A 428 9.67 10.36 -16.64
C LEU A 428 8.76 10.71 -17.83
N LYS A 429 9.16 11.62 -18.71
CA LYS A 429 8.41 11.93 -19.94
C LYS A 429 8.26 10.73 -20.87
N SER A 430 9.21 9.81 -20.88
CA SER A 430 9.13 8.58 -21.68
C SER A 430 8.18 7.53 -21.09
N LEU A 431 7.88 7.62 -19.80
CA LEU A 431 6.96 6.70 -19.11
C LEU A 431 5.48 7.12 -19.19
N ILE A 432 5.20 8.38 -19.52
CA ILE A 432 3.84 8.96 -19.52
C ILE A 432 3.36 9.26 -20.95
N ASN A 433 3.48 8.33 -21.84
CA ASN A 433 3.03 8.48 -23.25
C ASN A 433 1.52 8.54 -23.40
#